data_ba4f751fc977ca40fe788b406f6b4de3
#
_entry.id   ba4f751fc977ca40fe788b406f6b4de3
#
_cell.length_a   1.000
_cell.length_b   1.000
_cell.length_c   1.000
_cell.angle_alpha   90.00
_cell.angle_beta   90.00
_cell.angle_gamma   90.00
#
_symmetry.space_group_name_H-M   'P 1'
#
loop_
_entity.id
_entity.type
_entity.pdbx_description
1 polymer ?
#
loop_
_entity_poly.entity_id
_entity_poly.type
_entity_poly.pdbx_seq_one_letter_code
_entity_poly.pdbx_strand_id
1 'polypeptide(L)' 'MRPSERGRGYAREILRLIMKKCRERNMEKVMVTCNKKNPASESVILSQGGVFEKEVLVDGEYIKRYWINL' A
#
# COMPACT_ATOMS: atom_id res chain seq x y z
N MET A 1 19.68 6.57 11.84
CA MET A 1 18.56 6.58 10.90
C MET A 1 17.28 6.98 11.59
N ARG A 2 16.67 8.03 11.15
CA ARG A 2 15.43 8.46 11.79
C ARG A 2 14.22 7.87 11.09
N PRO A 3 13.44 7.09 11.80
CA PRO A 3 12.28 6.42 11.19
C PRO A 3 11.26 7.36 10.57
N SER A 4 11.07 8.53 11.16
CA SER A 4 10.08 9.46 10.66
C SER A 4 10.38 9.99 9.27
N GLU A 5 11.64 10.19 8.96
CA GLU A 5 12.03 10.68 7.64
C GLU A 5 12.07 9.57 6.62
N ARG A 6 12.45 8.41 7.06
CA ARG A 6 12.62 7.30 6.14
C ARG A 6 11.34 6.52 5.90
N GLY A 7 10.39 6.66 6.81
CA GLY A 7 9.15 5.94 6.70
C GLY A 7 8.49 6.07 5.34
N ARG A 8 8.42 7.27 4.82
CA ARG A 8 7.80 7.51 3.53
C ARG A 8 8.59 6.94 2.36
N GLY A 9 9.87 7.26 2.30
CA GLY A 9 10.72 6.80 1.22
C GLY A 9 10.87 5.30 1.23
N TYR A 10 11.00 4.76 2.43
CA TYR A 10 11.17 3.34 2.61
C TYR A 10 9.92 2.56 2.19
N ALA A 11 8.75 3.02 2.60
CA ALA A 11 7.51 2.36 2.24
C ALA A 11 7.28 2.40 0.73
N ARG A 12 7.58 3.54 0.10
CA ARG A 12 7.44 3.67 -1.34
C ARG A 12 8.36 2.71 -2.08
N GLU A 13 9.58 2.58 -1.60
CA GLU A 13 10.55 1.71 -2.23
C GLU A 13 10.19 0.24 -2.08
N ILE A 14 9.72 -0.14 -0.90
CA ILE A 14 9.26 -1.50 -0.66
C ILE A 14 8.10 -1.84 -1.58
N LEU A 15 7.14 -0.93 -1.69
CA LEU A 15 5.98 -1.15 -2.54
C LEU A 15 6.40 -1.29 -4.01
N ARG A 16 7.36 -0.49 -4.44
CA ARG A 16 7.87 -0.58 -5.81
C ARG A 16 8.49 -1.94 -6.08
N LEU A 17 9.26 -2.47 -5.12
CA LEU A 17 9.88 -3.77 -5.27
C LEU A 17 8.83 -4.88 -5.30
N ILE A 18 7.81 -4.78 -4.48
CA ILE A 18 6.72 -5.75 -4.47
C ILE A 18 6.00 -5.75 -5.81
N MET A 19 5.72 -4.57 -6.34
CA MET A 19 5.05 -4.45 -7.63
C MET A 19 5.90 -5.03 -8.76
N LYS A 20 7.20 -4.82 -8.70
CA LYS A 20 8.11 -5.37 -9.69
C LYS A 20 8.06 -6.89 -9.70
N LYS A 21 8.09 -7.50 -8.51
CA LYS A 21 8.02 -8.95 -8.39
C LYS A 21 6.68 -9.49 -8.87
N CYS A 22 5.61 -8.77 -8.60
CA CYS A 22 4.29 -9.17 -9.06
C CYS A 22 4.22 -9.17 -10.59
N ARG A 23 4.83 -8.17 -11.22
CA ARG A 23 4.89 -8.12 -12.69
C ARG A 23 5.66 -9.29 -13.25
N GLU A 24 6.75 -9.66 -12.60
CA GLU A 24 7.55 -10.79 -13.05
C GLU A 24 6.77 -12.09 -12.99
N ARG A 25 5.76 -12.16 -12.13
CA ARG A 25 4.89 -13.32 -12.00
C ARG A 25 3.63 -13.20 -12.85
N ASN A 26 3.58 -12.21 -13.73
CA ASN A 26 2.45 -11.98 -14.63
C ASN A 26 1.15 -11.68 -13.90
N MET A 27 1.24 -11.01 -12.77
CA MET A 27 0.05 -10.57 -12.04
C MET A 27 -0.47 -9.29 -12.66
N GLU A 28 -1.79 -9.19 -12.81
CA GLU A 28 -2.40 -8.01 -13.41
C GLU A 28 -2.60 -6.90 -12.39
N LYS A 29 -2.91 -7.26 -11.16
CA LYS A 29 -3.13 -6.30 -10.11
C LYS A 29 -2.79 -6.92 -8.76
N VAL A 30 -2.58 -6.06 -7.78
CA VAL A 30 -2.23 -6.51 -6.44
C VAL A 30 -3.08 -5.75 -5.43
N MET A 31 -3.51 -6.45 -4.38
CA MET A 31 -4.28 -5.83 -3.31
C MET A 31 -3.35 -5.40 -2.20
N VAL A 32 -3.52 -4.15 -1.75
CA VAL A 32 -2.73 -3.60 -0.66
C VAL A 32 -3.69 -3.06 0.39
N THR A 33 -3.36 -3.29 1.64
CA THR A 33 -4.18 -2.81 2.74
C THR A 33 -3.39 -1.84 3.60
N CYS A 34 -4.10 -0.93 4.24
CA CYS A 34 -3.48 -0.05 5.22
C CYS A 34 -4.48 0.26 6.32
N ASN A 35 -3.96 0.60 7.49
CA ASN A 35 -4.79 0.97 8.62
C ASN A 35 -5.35 2.37 8.39
N LYS A 36 -6.62 2.59 8.75
CA LYS A 36 -7.25 3.89 8.61
C LYS A 36 -6.48 4.99 9.35
N LYS A 37 -5.80 4.63 10.42
CA LYS A 37 -5.03 5.57 11.22
C LYS A 37 -3.66 5.88 10.63
N ASN A 38 -3.32 5.30 9.49
CA ASN A 38 -2.02 5.49 8.87
C ASN A 38 -2.13 6.21 7.52
N PRO A 39 -2.30 7.53 7.54
CA PRO A 39 -2.45 8.29 6.29
C PRO A 39 -1.20 8.29 5.43
N ALA A 40 -0.04 8.07 6.04
CA ALA A 40 1.21 8.02 5.27
C ALA A 40 1.23 6.82 4.33
N SER A 41 0.79 5.66 4.82
CA SER A 41 0.70 4.46 3.99
C SER A 41 -0.35 4.63 2.90
N GLU A 42 -1.48 5.23 3.24
CA GLU A 42 -2.53 5.47 2.26
C GLU A 42 -2.03 6.39 1.15
N SER A 43 -1.29 7.42 1.52
CA SER A 43 -0.74 8.36 0.55
C SER A 43 0.22 7.66 -0.42
N VAL A 44 1.05 6.78 0.08
CA VAL A 44 1.97 6.02 -0.77
C VAL A 44 1.21 5.10 -1.73
N ILE A 45 0.21 4.41 -1.22
CA ILE A 45 -0.61 3.52 -2.05
C ILE A 45 -1.29 4.31 -3.17
N LEU A 46 -1.89 5.44 -2.84
CA LEU A 46 -2.55 6.27 -3.83
C LEU A 46 -1.58 6.82 -4.87
N SER A 47 -0.37 7.16 -4.45
CA SER A 47 0.64 7.67 -5.35
C SER A 47 1.10 6.61 -6.36
N GLN A 48 0.90 5.35 -6.05
CA GLN A 48 1.23 4.25 -6.95
C GLN A 48 0.04 3.82 -7.80
N GLY A 49 -1.03 4.58 -7.77
CA GLY A 49 -2.20 4.27 -8.57
C GLY A 49 -3.22 3.39 -7.86
N GLY A 50 -3.16 3.34 -6.54
CA GLY A 50 -4.10 2.54 -5.78
C GLY A 50 -5.53 3.04 -5.90
N VAL A 51 -6.47 2.12 -6.03
CA VAL A 51 -7.89 2.43 -6.10
C VAL A 51 -8.57 1.84 -4.88
N PHE A 52 -9.29 2.66 -4.16
CA PHE A 52 -9.99 2.23 -2.96
C PHE A 52 -11.06 1.19 -3.30
N GLU A 53 -11.04 0.07 -2.60
CA GLU A 53 -12.04 -0.96 -2.77
C GLU A 53 -13.11 -0.86 -1.68
N LYS A 54 -12.68 -1.06 -0.46
CA LYS A 54 -13.61 -1.00 0.68
C LYS A 54 -12.83 -0.91 1.98
N GLU A 55 -13.55 -0.59 3.05
CA GLU A 55 -13.02 -0.54 4.39
C GLU A 55 -13.61 -1.71 5.16
N VAL A 56 -12.78 -2.43 5.89
CA VAL A 56 -13.23 -3.57 6.68
C VAL A 56 -12.79 -3.39 8.13
N LEU A 57 -13.57 -3.96 9.04
CA LEU A 57 -13.26 -3.89 10.46
C LEU A 57 -12.57 -5.20 10.87
N VAL A 58 -11.34 -5.09 11.37
CA VAL A 58 -10.56 -6.24 11.81
C VAL A 58 -10.01 -5.94 13.20
N ASP A 59 -10.35 -6.79 14.15
CA ASP A 59 -9.89 -6.65 15.54
C ASP A 59 -10.09 -5.25 16.11
N GLY A 60 -11.24 -4.64 15.82
CA GLY A 60 -11.57 -3.32 16.33
C GLY A 60 -10.91 -2.18 15.57
N GLU A 61 -10.22 -2.46 14.50
CA GLU A 61 -9.57 -1.44 13.69
C GLU A 61 -10.08 -1.48 12.27
N TYR A 62 -10.22 -0.31 11.67
CA TYR A 62 -10.64 -0.21 10.29
C TYR A 62 -9.46 -0.30 9.36
N ILE A 63 -9.54 -1.24 8.42
CA ILE A 63 -8.49 -1.47 7.43
C ILE A 63 -9.04 -1.12 6.06
N LYS A 64 -8.34 -0.26 5.34
CA LYS A 64 -8.74 0.12 3.99
C LYS A 64 -8.04 -0.77 2.97
N ARG A 65 -8.79 -1.25 2.00
CA ARG A 65 -8.27 -2.14 0.96
C ARG A 65 -8.19 -1.39 -0.36
N TYR A 66 -7.07 -1.54 -1.03
CA TYR A 66 -6.82 -0.87 -2.31
C TYR A 66 -6.34 -1.86 -3.36
N TRP A 67 -6.65 -1.57 -4.60
CA TRP A 67 -6.13 -2.34 -5.74
C TRP A 67 -5.19 -1.47 -6.54
N ILE A 68 -4.05 -2.03 -6.93
CA ILE A 68 -3.08 -1.34 -7.77
C ILE A 68 -2.92 -2.15 -9.05
N ASN A 69 -3.17 -1.52 -10.18
CA ASN A 69 -2.98 -2.16 -11.49
C ASN A 69 -1.51 -2.11 -11.85
N LEU A 70 -1.01 -3.22 -12.33
CA LEU A 70 0.40 -3.35 -12.69
C LEU A 70 0.67 -3.14 -14.17
#